data_e5ea30fd8e1bfb03c3f4a7932cf91e09
#
_entry.id   e5ea30fd8e1bfb03c3f4a7932cf91e09
#
_cell.length_a   1.000
_cell.length_b   1.000
_cell.length_c   1.000
_cell.angle_alpha   90.00
_cell.angle_beta   90.00
_cell.angle_gamma   90.00
#
_symmetry.space_group_name_H-M   'P 1'
#
loop_
_entity.id
_entity.type
_entity.pdbx_description
1 polymer ?
#
loop_
_entity_poly.entity_id
_entity_poly.type
_entity_poly.pdbx_seq_one_letter_code
_entity_poly.pdbx_strand_id
1 'polypeptide(L)'
;MNICEYKFRTELHAHTNPASPCSNFTPQEVIERYASIGYDSIVISNHFFPGMQLLEDKEKCISEYLKDYEESIKWGKEYGINVIFGCELRFTENYNDYLIFGIDPDFADLAYDSMPKGLEAFSKTFRGESTLIIQAHPYRDGMTEISPKLIDGIEVFNLHPGHNSRVAFAAKHAQKHNLIVTCGTDFHHEGHQGMTALLTKTKMNTSHDIQKVLRSRDYLIEIGGCTVLPYSNN
;
A
#
# COMPACT_ATOMS: atom_id res chain seq x y z
N MET A 1 20.52 17.34 4.09
CA MET A 1 19.32 16.67 4.63
C MET A 1 19.61 16.25 6.06
N ASN A 2 18.76 16.62 7.02
CA ASN A 2 18.87 16.16 8.41
C ASN A 2 17.98 14.92 8.60
N ILE A 3 18.58 13.74 8.68
CA ILE A 3 17.87 12.45 8.79
C ILE A 3 17.01 12.37 10.06
N CYS A 4 17.43 13.03 11.15
CA CYS A 4 16.69 13.03 12.42
C CYS A 4 15.31 13.72 12.36
N GLU A 5 15.01 14.46 11.30
CA GLU A 5 13.68 15.05 11.09
C GLU A 5 12.64 14.02 10.64
N TYR A 6 13.06 12.92 10.01
CA TYR A 6 12.19 11.86 9.48
C TYR A 6 11.93 10.80 10.55
N LYS A 7 11.10 11.13 11.51
CA LYS A 7 10.89 10.34 12.74
C LYS A 7 9.57 9.59 12.81
N PHE A 8 8.62 9.90 11.92
CA PHE A 8 7.33 9.23 11.91
C PHE A 8 7.36 8.02 10.97
N ARG A 9 6.93 6.88 11.48
CA ARG A 9 6.97 5.58 10.80
C ARG A 9 5.58 5.21 10.31
N THR A 10 5.44 4.93 9.01
CA THR A 10 4.18 4.51 8.39
C THR A 10 4.37 3.20 7.62
N GLU A 11 3.53 2.19 7.92
CA GLU A 11 3.36 1.03 7.06
C GLU A 11 2.43 1.38 5.90
N LEU A 12 2.82 1.03 4.66
CA LEU A 12 2.03 1.35 3.46
C LEU A 12 1.26 0.18 2.89
N HIS A 13 1.56 -1.07 3.30
CA HIS A 13 1.02 -2.27 2.68
C HIS A 13 0.75 -3.35 3.73
N ALA A 14 -0.47 -3.39 4.25
CA ALA A 14 -0.89 -4.38 5.25
C ALA A 14 -2.32 -4.86 5.04
N HIS A 15 -2.56 -6.14 5.37
CA HIS A 15 -3.82 -6.83 5.17
C HIS A 15 -4.41 -7.33 6.48
N THR A 16 -5.74 -7.37 6.53
CA THR A 16 -6.53 -7.88 7.65
C THR A 16 -7.54 -8.94 7.19
N ASN A 17 -7.86 -9.88 8.06
CA ASN A 17 -8.90 -10.89 7.85
C ASN A 17 -10.19 -10.43 8.57
N PRO A 18 -11.40 -10.54 7.97
CA PRO A 18 -11.71 -11.33 6.78
C PRO A 18 -11.66 -10.60 5.43
N ALA A 19 -11.46 -9.28 5.36
CA ALA A 19 -11.47 -8.57 4.08
C ALA A 19 -10.39 -9.07 3.11
N SER A 20 -9.22 -9.45 3.63
CA SER A 20 -8.19 -10.16 2.88
C SER A 20 -8.01 -11.57 3.46
N PRO A 21 -8.69 -12.62 2.92
CA PRO A 21 -8.64 -13.97 3.48
C PRO A 21 -7.26 -14.64 3.47
N CYS A 22 -6.30 -14.09 2.74
CA CYS A 22 -4.89 -14.51 2.76
C CYS A 22 -4.15 -14.06 4.01
N SER A 23 -4.65 -13.06 4.75
CA SER A 23 -4.10 -12.65 6.04
C SER A 23 -4.60 -13.59 7.16
N ASN A 24 -3.72 -13.91 8.10
CA ASN A 24 -4.04 -14.72 9.27
C ASN A 24 -4.56 -13.90 10.46
N PHE A 25 -4.57 -12.57 10.35
CA PHE A 25 -4.80 -11.68 11.49
C PHE A 25 -6.00 -10.76 11.31
N THR A 26 -6.76 -10.63 12.40
CA THR A 26 -7.87 -9.68 12.52
C THR A 26 -7.36 -8.22 12.56
N PRO A 27 -8.23 -7.24 12.29
CA PRO A 27 -7.90 -5.82 12.46
C PRO A 27 -7.24 -5.50 13.80
N GLN A 28 -7.76 -6.01 14.91
CA GLN A 28 -7.19 -5.83 16.24
C GLN A 28 -5.74 -6.29 16.30
N GLU A 29 -5.48 -7.53 15.91
CA GLU A 29 -4.17 -8.15 16.01
C GLU A 29 -3.12 -7.46 15.13
N VAL A 30 -3.49 -6.98 13.95
CA VAL A 30 -2.61 -6.20 13.07
C VAL A 30 -2.25 -4.87 13.72
N ILE A 31 -3.26 -4.13 14.17
CA ILE A 31 -3.06 -2.81 14.76
C ILE A 31 -2.23 -2.87 16.04
N GLU A 32 -2.50 -3.84 16.92
CA GLU A 32 -1.73 -4.06 18.15
C GLU A 32 -0.24 -4.33 17.85
N ARG A 33 0.06 -5.18 16.86
CA ARG A 33 1.43 -5.49 16.46
C ARG A 33 2.19 -4.26 15.99
N TYR A 34 1.62 -3.48 15.08
CA TYR A 34 2.28 -2.29 14.55
C TYR A 34 2.43 -1.19 15.59
N ALA A 35 1.45 -1.00 16.47
CA ALA A 35 1.55 -0.07 17.58
C ALA A 35 2.66 -0.48 18.57
N SER A 36 2.77 -1.78 18.90
CA SER A 36 3.75 -2.30 19.85
C SER A 36 5.20 -2.13 19.40
N ILE A 37 5.46 -2.05 18.10
CA ILE A 37 6.79 -1.84 17.51
C ILE A 37 7.05 -0.39 17.07
N GLY A 38 6.19 0.54 17.50
CA GLY A 38 6.40 1.99 17.38
C GLY A 38 6.13 2.57 16.01
N TYR A 39 5.13 2.04 15.27
CA TYR A 39 4.59 2.73 14.10
C TYR A 39 3.62 3.82 14.52
N ASP A 40 3.68 4.97 13.84
CA ASP A 40 2.79 6.09 14.06
C ASP A 40 1.50 5.98 13.25
N SER A 41 1.60 5.34 12.07
CA SER A 41 0.49 5.16 11.14
C SER A 41 0.61 3.84 10.38
N ILE A 42 -0.53 3.31 9.95
CA ILE A 42 -0.62 2.11 9.12
C ILE A 42 -1.71 2.28 8.06
N VAL A 43 -1.41 1.89 6.84
CA VAL A 43 -2.39 1.77 5.76
C VAL A 43 -2.96 0.36 5.77
N ILE A 44 -4.27 0.25 5.91
CA ILE A 44 -4.99 -1.00 5.66
C ILE A 44 -5.33 -1.03 4.18
N SER A 45 -4.59 -1.86 3.44
CA SER A 45 -4.66 -1.96 1.98
C SER A 45 -5.24 -3.31 1.54
N ASN A 46 -6.35 -3.70 2.14
CA ASN A 46 -7.00 -4.95 1.81
C ASN A 46 -7.26 -5.11 0.31
N HIS A 47 -7.38 -6.35 -0.14
CA HIS A 47 -7.54 -6.66 -1.55
C HIS A 47 -8.91 -6.30 -2.11
N PHE A 48 -8.90 -5.70 -3.29
CA PHE A 48 -9.99 -5.78 -4.26
C PHE A 48 -9.51 -6.58 -5.46
N PHE A 49 -9.92 -7.84 -5.59
CA PHE A 49 -9.55 -8.65 -6.74
C PHE A 49 -10.70 -9.56 -7.22
N PRO A 50 -10.75 -9.90 -8.53
CA PRO A 50 -11.89 -10.60 -9.13
C PRO A 50 -12.24 -11.95 -8.52
N GLY A 51 -11.29 -12.64 -7.92
CA GLY A 51 -11.51 -13.95 -7.27
C GLY A 51 -12.21 -13.88 -5.91
N MET A 52 -12.06 -12.76 -5.18
CA MET A 52 -12.78 -12.53 -3.92
C MET A 52 -14.24 -12.14 -4.17
N GLN A 53 -14.48 -11.50 -5.28
CA GLN A 53 -15.76 -10.87 -5.61
C GLN A 53 -16.60 -11.71 -6.58
N LEU A 54 -16.45 -13.01 -6.53
CA LEU A 54 -17.48 -13.94 -7.00
C LEU A 54 -18.79 -13.79 -6.21
N LEU A 55 -18.82 -12.84 -5.27
CA LEU A 55 -20.03 -12.41 -4.60
C LEU A 55 -20.81 -11.55 -5.60
N GLU A 56 -21.94 -12.07 -6.04
CA GLU A 56 -22.91 -11.41 -6.92
C GLU A 56 -23.47 -10.10 -6.33
N ASP A 57 -23.15 -9.82 -5.05
CA ASP A 57 -23.66 -8.70 -4.27
C ASP A 57 -22.54 -7.69 -4.00
N LYS A 58 -22.50 -6.65 -4.82
CA LYS A 58 -21.53 -5.53 -4.72
C LYS A 58 -21.64 -4.82 -3.36
N GLU A 59 -22.87 -4.53 -2.90
CA GLU A 59 -23.10 -3.78 -1.66
C GLU A 59 -22.56 -4.55 -0.45
N LYS A 60 -22.80 -5.86 -0.43
CA LYS A 60 -22.27 -6.73 0.62
C LYS A 60 -20.74 -6.77 0.61
N CYS A 61 -20.14 -6.92 -0.57
CA CYS A 61 -18.68 -6.94 -0.72
C CYS A 61 -18.03 -5.65 -0.19
N ILE A 62 -18.56 -4.51 -0.58
CA ILE A 62 -18.06 -3.20 -0.13
C ILE A 62 -18.28 -3.03 1.38
N SER A 63 -19.45 -3.42 1.90
CA SER A 63 -19.76 -3.33 3.33
C SER A 63 -18.81 -4.19 4.17
N GLU A 64 -18.50 -5.41 3.74
CA GLU A 64 -17.56 -6.30 4.44
C GLU A 64 -16.13 -5.73 4.41
N TYR A 65 -15.69 -5.15 3.28
CA TYR A 65 -14.41 -4.48 3.15
C TYR A 65 -14.26 -3.29 4.10
N LEU A 66 -15.27 -2.40 4.10
CA LEU A 66 -15.25 -1.20 4.93
C LEU A 66 -15.35 -1.54 6.43
N LYS A 67 -16.02 -2.62 6.79
CA LYS A 67 -16.13 -3.07 8.18
C LYS A 67 -14.75 -3.37 8.79
N ASP A 68 -13.86 -4.04 8.06
CA ASP A 68 -12.49 -4.32 8.55
C ASP A 68 -11.72 -3.01 8.77
N TYR A 69 -11.88 -2.05 7.87
CA TYR A 69 -11.27 -0.74 8.02
C TYR A 69 -11.83 0.03 9.24
N GLU A 70 -13.14 0.05 9.43
CA GLU A 70 -13.79 0.70 10.59
C GLU A 70 -13.35 0.06 11.91
N GLU A 71 -13.24 -1.27 11.93
CA GLU A 71 -12.73 -2.00 13.09
C GLU A 71 -11.25 -1.66 13.35
N SER A 72 -10.44 -1.55 12.31
CA SER A 72 -9.04 -1.11 12.40
C SER A 72 -8.94 0.30 13.01
N ILE A 73 -9.80 1.25 12.61
CA ILE A 73 -9.85 2.61 13.20
C ILE A 73 -10.15 2.55 14.70
N LYS A 74 -11.10 1.72 15.11
CA LYS A 74 -11.45 1.54 16.53
C LYS A 74 -10.22 1.11 17.33
N TRP A 75 -9.52 0.09 16.88
CA TRP A 75 -8.31 -0.41 17.53
C TRP A 75 -7.13 0.58 17.41
N GLY A 76 -7.05 1.32 16.32
CA GLY A 76 -6.07 2.40 16.17
C GLY A 76 -6.19 3.46 17.26
N LYS A 77 -7.41 3.84 17.64
CA LYS A 77 -7.68 4.76 18.75
C LYS A 77 -7.27 4.16 20.09
N GLU A 78 -7.51 2.87 20.31
CA GLU A 78 -7.16 2.17 21.54
C GLU A 78 -5.64 2.07 21.72
N TYR A 79 -4.91 1.71 20.68
CA TYR A 79 -3.46 1.49 20.74
C TYR A 79 -2.62 2.74 20.37
N GLY A 80 -3.25 3.86 20.01
CA GLY A 80 -2.56 5.13 19.74
C GLY A 80 -1.85 5.22 18.38
N ILE A 81 -2.17 4.33 17.44
CA ILE A 81 -1.68 4.36 16.06
C ILE A 81 -2.75 4.90 15.12
N ASN A 82 -2.35 5.71 14.13
CA ASN A 82 -3.29 6.21 13.14
C ASN A 82 -3.52 5.18 12.03
N VAL A 83 -4.80 4.92 11.72
CA VAL A 83 -5.20 3.97 10.67
C VAL A 83 -5.67 4.75 9.45
N ILE A 84 -5.09 4.43 8.30
CA ILE A 84 -5.31 5.11 7.03
C ILE A 84 -5.98 4.16 6.05
N PHE A 85 -6.98 4.65 5.32
CA PHE A 85 -7.63 3.89 4.27
C PHE A 85 -6.69 3.70 3.08
N GLY A 86 -6.58 2.47 2.62
CA GLY A 86 -5.87 2.07 1.41
C GLY A 86 -6.64 1.00 0.65
N CYS A 87 -6.11 0.64 -0.50
CA CYS A 87 -6.67 -0.40 -1.35
C CYS A 87 -5.54 -1.04 -2.16
N GLU A 88 -5.49 -2.36 -2.18
CA GLU A 88 -4.72 -3.10 -3.17
C GLU A 88 -5.67 -3.66 -4.21
N LEU A 89 -5.65 -3.05 -5.41
CA LEU A 89 -6.58 -3.33 -6.50
C LEU A 89 -5.94 -4.24 -7.54
N ARG A 90 -6.63 -5.33 -7.90
CA ARG A 90 -6.29 -6.20 -9.04
C ARG A 90 -7.34 -6.09 -10.13
N PHE A 91 -6.88 -5.95 -11.37
CA PHE A 91 -7.75 -6.00 -12.54
C PHE A 91 -7.88 -7.43 -13.08
N THR A 92 -8.92 -7.67 -13.91
CA THR A 92 -9.15 -9.00 -14.50
C THR A 92 -8.14 -9.41 -15.57
N GLU A 93 -7.33 -8.47 -16.05
CA GLU A 93 -6.43 -8.67 -17.20
C GLU A 93 -5.14 -9.46 -16.86
N ASN A 94 -4.67 -9.43 -15.62
CA ASN A 94 -3.47 -10.15 -15.17
C ASN A 94 -3.43 -10.24 -13.63
N TYR A 95 -2.32 -10.76 -13.08
CA TYR A 95 -2.12 -10.95 -11.64
C TYR A 95 -1.44 -9.78 -10.94
N ASN A 96 -1.22 -8.64 -11.62
CA ASN A 96 -0.62 -7.47 -10.99
C ASN A 96 -1.58 -6.83 -10.00
N ASP A 97 -1.01 -6.36 -8.90
CA ASP A 97 -1.71 -5.63 -7.85
C ASP A 97 -1.22 -4.18 -7.83
N TYR A 98 -2.11 -3.27 -7.41
CA TYR A 98 -1.84 -1.84 -7.39
C TYR A 98 -2.31 -1.23 -6.08
N LEU A 99 -1.37 -0.64 -5.33
CA LEU A 99 -1.69 0.19 -4.18
C LEU A 99 -2.17 1.55 -4.67
N ILE A 100 -3.34 1.95 -4.18
CA ILE A 100 -3.96 3.22 -4.55
C ILE A 100 -3.92 4.17 -3.34
N PHE A 101 -3.33 5.35 -3.53
CA PHE A 101 -3.25 6.39 -2.50
C PHE A 101 -3.91 7.69 -2.97
N GLY A 102 -4.30 8.55 -2.01
CA GLY A 102 -5.07 9.76 -2.29
C GLY A 102 -6.54 9.45 -2.47
N ILE A 103 -7.07 8.53 -1.69
CA ILE A 103 -8.44 8.02 -1.74
C ILE A 103 -9.08 8.06 -0.34
N ASP A 104 -10.40 8.13 -0.32
CA ASP A 104 -11.24 8.03 0.86
C ASP A 104 -12.08 6.73 0.82
N PRO A 105 -12.74 6.33 1.90
CA PRO A 105 -13.50 5.06 1.94
C PRO A 105 -14.58 4.88 0.87
N ASP A 106 -15.16 5.97 0.35
CA ASP A 106 -16.12 5.94 -0.75
C ASP A 106 -15.49 5.44 -2.08
N PHE A 107 -14.16 5.43 -2.18
CA PHE A 107 -13.45 4.83 -3.30
C PHE A 107 -13.70 3.32 -3.44
N ALA A 108 -14.15 2.62 -2.39
CA ALA A 108 -14.45 1.20 -2.43
C ALA A 108 -15.46 0.83 -3.54
N ASP A 109 -16.46 1.68 -3.76
CA ASP A 109 -17.44 1.52 -4.85
C ASP A 109 -16.78 1.62 -6.23
N LEU A 110 -15.91 2.60 -6.42
CA LEU A 110 -15.15 2.81 -7.65
C LEU A 110 -14.12 1.70 -7.90
N ALA A 111 -13.48 1.20 -6.85
CA ALA A 111 -12.54 0.08 -6.93
C ALA A 111 -13.24 -1.17 -7.47
N TYR A 112 -14.41 -1.51 -6.90
CA TYR A 112 -15.20 -2.63 -7.36
C TYR A 112 -15.55 -2.53 -8.85
N ASP A 113 -16.09 -1.40 -9.27
CA ASP A 113 -16.52 -1.16 -10.66
C ASP A 113 -15.34 -1.06 -11.66
N SER A 114 -14.12 -0.86 -11.14
CA SER A 114 -12.93 -0.71 -11.98
C SER A 114 -12.24 -2.03 -12.31
N MET A 115 -12.43 -3.07 -11.51
CA MET A 115 -11.75 -4.36 -11.72
C MET A 115 -11.92 -4.94 -13.13
N PRO A 116 -13.10 -4.96 -13.74
CA PRO A 116 -13.27 -5.50 -15.09
C PRO A 116 -12.79 -4.57 -16.22
N LYS A 117 -12.44 -3.32 -15.90
CA LYS A 117 -12.09 -2.31 -16.91
C LYS A 117 -10.61 -2.30 -17.30
N GLY A 118 -9.76 -2.87 -16.45
CA GLY A 118 -8.32 -2.93 -16.65
C GLY A 118 -7.56 -1.66 -16.27
N LEU A 119 -6.23 -1.80 -16.13
CA LEU A 119 -5.34 -0.74 -15.69
C LEU A 119 -5.36 0.49 -16.61
N GLU A 120 -5.39 0.30 -17.92
CA GLU A 120 -5.33 1.43 -18.86
C GLU A 120 -6.55 2.35 -18.71
N ALA A 121 -7.76 1.78 -18.63
CA ALA A 121 -8.98 2.55 -18.42
C ALA A 121 -8.99 3.22 -17.03
N PHE A 122 -8.55 2.51 -16.00
CA PHE A 122 -8.41 3.04 -14.64
C PHE A 122 -7.42 4.21 -14.61
N SER A 123 -6.22 4.03 -15.14
CA SER A 123 -5.18 5.06 -15.19
C SER A 123 -5.64 6.31 -15.91
N LYS A 124 -6.32 6.15 -17.05
CA LYS A 124 -6.86 7.28 -17.82
C LYS A 124 -7.90 8.10 -17.05
N THR A 125 -8.64 7.45 -16.15
CA THR A 125 -9.74 8.08 -15.41
C THR A 125 -9.27 8.70 -14.10
N PHE A 126 -8.41 7.99 -13.34
CA PHE A 126 -8.10 8.32 -11.95
C PHE A 126 -6.67 8.80 -11.71
N ARG A 127 -5.73 8.47 -12.59
CA ARG A 127 -4.35 8.95 -12.44
C ARG A 127 -4.28 10.46 -12.62
N GLY A 128 -3.84 11.17 -11.58
CA GLY A 128 -3.81 12.63 -11.61
C GLY A 128 -3.18 13.22 -10.37
N GLU A 129 -3.47 14.49 -10.08
CA GLU A 129 -2.88 15.20 -8.94
C GLU A 129 -3.34 14.65 -7.59
N SER A 130 -4.57 14.13 -7.50
CA SER A 130 -5.17 13.64 -6.26
C SER A 130 -4.93 12.17 -5.97
N THR A 131 -4.74 11.33 -6.99
CA THR A 131 -4.62 9.87 -6.84
C THR A 131 -3.27 9.38 -7.34
N LEU A 132 -2.66 8.44 -6.61
CA LEU A 132 -1.45 7.71 -7.01
C LEU A 132 -1.76 6.26 -7.28
N ILE A 133 -1.20 5.73 -8.38
CA ILE A 133 -1.23 4.32 -8.75
C ILE A 133 0.19 3.77 -8.60
N ILE A 134 0.40 2.90 -7.62
CA ILE A 134 1.69 2.26 -7.33
C ILE A 134 1.59 0.78 -7.62
N GLN A 135 2.36 0.23 -8.55
CA GLN A 135 2.39 -1.22 -8.75
C GLN A 135 3.03 -1.90 -7.52
N ALA A 136 2.26 -2.75 -6.85
CA ALA A 136 2.74 -3.55 -5.74
C ALA A 136 3.69 -4.65 -6.24
N HIS A 137 4.70 -5.01 -5.45
CA HIS A 137 5.65 -6.12 -5.70
C HIS A 137 5.89 -6.45 -7.19
N PRO A 138 6.34 -5.47 -8.02
CA PRO A 138 6.28 -5.52 -9.50
C PRO A 138 7.09 -6.66 -10.12
N TYR A 139 8.03 -7.23 -9.38
CA TYR A 139 8.92 -8.30 -9.84
C TYR A 139 8.74 -9.64 -9.09
N ARG A 140 7.67 -9.76 -8.27
CA ARG A 140 7.26 -11.05 -7.71
C ARG A 140 6.99 -12.04 -8.85
N ASP A 141 7.23 -13.33 -8.59
CA ASP A 141 6.95 -14.38 -9.58
C ASP A 141 5.48 -14.35 -10.01
N GLY A 142 5.23 -14.43 -11.30
CA GLY A 142 3.89 -14.35 -11.90
C GLY A 142 3.42 -12.93 -12.27
N MET A 143 4.16 -11.87 -11.92
CA MET A 143 3.82 -10.51 -12.33
C MET A 143 4.10 -10.27 -13.81
N THR A 144 3.27 -9.45 -14.43
CA THR A 144 3.37 -9.03 -15.83
C THR A 144 4.01 -7.65 -15.93
N GLU A 145 4.98 -7.49 -16.84
CA GLU A 145 5.52 -6.16 -17.12
C GLU A 145 4.46 -5.27 -17.74
N ILE A 146 4.34 -4.04 -17.22
CA ILE A 146 3.38 -3.05 -17.69
C ILE A 146 4.08 -1.78 -18.19
N SER A 147 3.35 -0.98 -18.95
CA SER A 147 3.84 0.34 -19.37
C SER A 147 4.00 1.27 -18.16
N PRO A 148 5.20 1.83 -17.90
CA PRO A 148 5.42 2.77 -16.81
C PRO A 148 4.62 4.08 -16.97
N LYS A 149 4.02 4.31 -18.13
CA LYS A 149 3.13 5.47 -18.37
C LYS A 149 1.77 5.34 -17.70
N LEU A 150 1.38 4.13 -17.28
CA LEU A 150 0.09 3.86 -16.67
C LEU A 150 0.09 3.99 -15.15
N ILE A 151 1.28 4.12 -14.53
CA ILE A 151 1.47 4.18 -13.08
C ILE A 151 2.29 5.38 -12.68
N ASP A 152 2.24 5.75 -11.40
CA ASP A 152 3.04 6.84 -10.83
C ASP A 152 4.30 6.32 -10.15
N GLY A 153 4.26 5.09 -9.66
CA GLY A 153 5.37 4.49 -8.94
C GLY A 153 5.28 2.97 -8.83
N ILE A 154 6.27 2.40 -8.16
CA ILE A 154 6.34 0.98 -7.86
C ILE A 154 6.82 0.73 -6.43
N GLU A 155 6.37 -0.34 -5.84
CA GLU A 155 6.85 -0.84 -4.56
C GLU A 155 8.20 -1.55 -4.77
N VAL A 156 9.28 -0.77 -4.68
CA VAL A 156 10.65 -1.29 -4.85
C VAL A 156 11.02 -2.22 -3.69
N PHE A 157 10.63 -1.84 -2.48
CA PHE A 157 10.96 -2.55 -1.26
C PHE A 157 9.72 -3.25 -0.69
N ASN A 158 9.16 -4.22 -1.45
CA ASN A 158 8.25 -5.19 -0.86
C ASN A 158 9.10 -6.20 -0.08
N LEU A 159 8.95 -6.21 1.25
CA LEU A 159 9.73 -7.05 2.15
C LEU A 159 8.95 -8.25 2.69
N HIS A 160 7.97 -8.73 1.95
CA HIS A 160 7.28 -9.98 2.28
C HIS A 160 8.26 -11.16 2.19
N PRO A 161 8.53 -11.90 3.28
CA PRO A 161 9.58 -12.93 3.29
C PRO A 161 9.35 -14.09 2.32
N GLY A 162 8.10 -14.34 1.95
CA GLY A 162 7.73 -15.37 0.98
C GLY A 162 7.78 -14.92 -0.49
N HIS A 163 8.09 -13.65 -0.76
CA HIS A 163 8.13 -13.12 -2.11
C HIS A 163 9.58 -12.95 -2.62
N ASN A 164 9.82 -13.36 -3.84
CA ASN A 164 11.05 -13.01 -4.54
C ASN A 164 10.88 -11.63 -5.19
N SER A 165 11.01 -10.58 -4.39
CA SER A 165 10.69 -9.19 -4.81
C SER A 165 11.70 -8.58 -5.78
N ARG A 166 12.87 -9.22 -6.01
CA ARG A 166 13.91 -8.77 -6.95
C ARG A 166 14.20 -7.27 -6.86
N VAL A 167 14.43 -6.78 -5.65
CA VAL A 167 14.59 -5.34 -5.31
C VAL A 167 15.55 -4.61 -6.26
N ALA A 168 16.65 -5.21 -6.67
CA ALA A 168 17.62 -4.60 -7.59
C ALA A 168 17.00 -4.29 -8.97
N PHE A 169 16.15 -5.18 -9.48
CA PHE A 169 15.43 -4.94 -10.74
C PHE A 169 14.39 -3.84 -10.59
N ALA A 170 13.62 -3.88 -9.51
CA ALA A 170 12.62 -2.85 -9.21
C ALA A 170 13.28 -1.46 -9.07
N ALA A 171 14.38 -1.36 -8.33
CA ALA A 171 15.12 -0.10 -8.18
C ALA A 171 15.63 0.45 -9.51
N LYS A 172 16.23 -0.41 -10.35
CA LYS A 172 16.69 -0.03 -11.69
C LYS A 172 15.53 0.44 -12.59
N HIS A 173 14.38 -0.24 -12.51
CA HIS A 173 13.19 0.14 -13.27
C HIS A 173 12.67 1.50 -12.83
N ALA A 174 12.53 1.72 -11.52
CA ALA A 174 12.09 3.00 -10.96
C ALA A 174 13.01 4.15 -11.41
N GLN A 175 14.33 3.95 -11.30
CA GLN A 175 15.32 4.93 -11.74
C GLN A 175 15.21 5.25 -13.23
N LYS A 176 15.15 4.21 -14.08
CA LYS A 176 15.07 4.36 -15.55
C LYS A 176 13.85 5.16 -15.99
N HIS A 177 12.74 5.01 -15.32
CA HIS A 177 11.46 5.61 -15.70
C HIS A 177 11.03 6.76 -14.79
N ASN A 178 11.90 7.19 -13.86
CA ASN A 178 11.64 8.26 -12.89
C ASN A 178 10.34 8.02 -12.08
N LEU A 179 10.08 6.77 -11.70
CA LEU A 179 8.91 6.38 -10.93
C LEU A 179 9.07 6.71 -9.44
N ILE A 180 7.95 6.89 -8.75
CA ILE A 180 7.92 6.98 -7.29
C ILE A 180 8.33 5.62 -6.72
N VAL A 181 9.19 5.66 -5.69
CA VAL A 181 9.67 4.48 -4.96
C VAL A 181 8.92 4.34 -3.67
N THR A 182 8.28 3.19 -3.43
CA THR A 182 7.62 2.89 -2.16
C THR A 182 8.17 1.62 -1.52
N CYS A 183 7.69 1.37 -0.32
CA CYS A 183 7.99 0.17 0.47
C CYS A 183 6.72 -0.34 1.14
N GLY A 184 6.72 -1.60 1.53
CA GLY A 184 5.66 -2.22 2.31
C GLY A 184 6.08 -3.60 2.81
N THR A 185 5.49 -4.04 3.91
CA THR A 185 5.71 -5.40 4.41
C THR A 185 4.85 -6.42 3.69
N ASP A 186 3.75 -5.96 3.06
CA ASP A 186 2.74 -6.84 2.48
C ASP A 186 2.29 -7.86 3.56
N PHE A 187 1.90 -7.29 4.72
CA PHE A 187 1.73 -8.03 5.96
C PHE A 187 0.57 -9.01 5.91
N HIS A 188 0.88 -10.30 6.10
CA HIS A 188 -0.11 -11.37 6.12
C HIS A 188 0.07 -12.34 7.30
N HIS A 189 1.31 -12.52 7.80
CA HIS A 189 1.67 -13.57 8.74
C HIS A 189 2.60 -13.07 9.84
N GLU A 190 2.69 -13.83 10.93
CA GLU A 190 3.59 -13.55 12.04
C GLU A 190 5.04 -13.41 11.57
N GLY A 191 5.75 -12.40 12.09
CA GLY A 191 7.14 -12.12 11.75
C GLY A 191 7.33 -11.24 10.51
N HIS A 192 6.25 -10.88 9.78
CA HIS A 192 6.35 -9.95 8.63
C HIS A 192 6.36 -8.49 9.05
N GLN A 193 5.81 -8.16 10.22
CA GLN A 193 5.69 -6.79 10.71
C GLN A 193 7.05 -6.13 10.95
N GLY A 194 7.14 -4.84 10.70
CA GLY A 194 8.29 -4.02 11.05
C GLY A 194 9.52 -4.16 10.16
N MET A 195 9.42 -4.89 9.06
CA MET A 195 10.54 -5.07 8.13
C MET A 195 10.88 -3.81 7.35
N THR A 196 9.90 -2.93 7.12
CA THR A 196 10.09 -1.66 6.41
C THR A 196 9.07 -0.62 6.86
N ALA A 197 9.44 0.66 6.77
CA ALA A 197 8.56 1.80 7.00
C ALA A 197 8.86 2.96 6.07
N LEU A 198 7.85 3.70 5.68
CA LEU A 198 8.01 5.05 5.17
C LEU A 198 8.34 5.98 6.35
N LEU A 199 9.47 6.70 6.26
CA LEU A 199 9.89 7.67 7.27
C LEU A 199 9.59 9.09 6.79
N THR A 200 8.84 9.85 7.60
CA THR A 200 8.39 11.20 7.25
C THR A 200 8.66 12.22 8.37
N LYS A 201 8.69 13.51 8.00
CA LYS A 201 8.87 14.62 8.96
C LYS A 201 7.60 14.92 9.76
N THR A 202 6.44 14.58 9.20
CA THR A 202 5.13 14.77 9.82
C THR A 202 4.38 13.45 9.86
N LYS A 203 3.53 13.26 10.87
CA LYS A 203 2.68 12.07 10.96
C LYS A 203 1.69 12.04 9.79
N MET A 204 1.56 10.89 9.15
CA MET A 204 0.56 10.67 8.10
C MET A 204 -0.80 10.39 8.75
N ASN A 205 -1.82 11.13 8.35
CA ASN A 205 -3.16 11.01 8.93
C ASN A 205 -4.19 10.50 7.91
N THR A 206 -3.97 10.73 6.64
CA THR A 206 -4.89 10.39 5.56
C THR A 206 -4.13 9.80 4.36
N SER A 207 -4.86 9.11 3.49
CA SER A 207 -4.33 8.62 2.22
C SER A 207 -3.84 9.77 1.32
N HIS A 208 -4.45 10.95 1.44
CA HIS A 208 -4.01 12.16 0.75
C HIS A 208 -2.69 12.71 1.28
N ASP A 209 -2.38 12.57 2.57
CA ASP A 209 -1.06 12.94 3.11
C ASP A 209 0.03 12.04 2.54
N ILE A 210 -0.24 10.73 2.44
CA ILE A 210 0.66 9.77 1.80
C ILE A 210 0.89 10.17 0.33
N GLN A 211 -0.18 10.43 -0.40
CA GLN A 211 -0.12 10.85 -1.79
C GLN A 211 0.77 12.09 -1.97
N LYS A 212 0.60 13.12 -1.13
CA LYS A 212 1.38 14.37 -1.18
C LYS A 212 2.85 14.12 -0.88
N VAL A 213 3.16 13.35 0.18
CA VAL A 213 4.54 13.10 0.58
C VAL A 213 5.27 12.25 -0.46
N LEU A 214 4.63 11.24 -1.03
CA LEU A 214 5.20 10.42 -2.09
C LEU A 214 5.50 11.24 -3.36
N ARG A 215 4.61 12.14 -3.75
CA ARG A 215 4.85 13.06 -4.89
C ARG A 215 5.97 14.05 -4.61
N SER A 216 6.10 14.53 -3.38
CA SER A 216 7.18 15.46 -3.01
C SER A 216 8.56 14.81 -3.04
N ARG A 217 8.64 13.49 -2.92
CA ARG A 217 9.88 12.72 -2.74
C ARG A 217 10.69 13.11 -1.50
N ASP A 218 10.09 13.84 -0.55
CA ASP A 218 10.71 14.26 0.70
C ASP A 218 10.38 13.26 1.82
N TYR A 219 10.93 12.05 1.70
CA TYR A 219 10.81 10.96 2.67
C TYR A 219 12.03 10.05 2.61
N LEU A 220 12.18 9.23 3.62
CA LEU A 220 13.15 8.14 3.67
C LEU A 220 12.43 6.80 3.81
N ILE A 221 13.15 5.72 3.61
CA ILE A 221 12.66 4.36 3.80
C ILE A 221 13.53 3.66 4.83
N GLU A 222 12.89 3.03 5.81
CA GLU A 222 13.55 2.10 6.72
C GLU A 222 13.44 0.67 6.16
N ILE A 223 14.54 -0.08 6.21
CA ILE A 223 14.62 -1.47 5.80
C ILE A 223 15.43 -2.22 6.86
N GLY A 224 14.79 -3.06 7.65
CA GLY A 224 15.46 -3.85 8.69
C GLY A 224 16.30 -3.00 9.64
N GLY A 225 15.83 -1.80 10.00
CA GLY A 225 16.54 -0.83 10.84
C GLY A 225 17.57 0.06 10.11
N CYS A 226 17.80 -0.15 8.82
CA CYS A 226 18.66 0.73 8.01
C CYS A 226 17.82 1.82 7.33
N THR A 227 18.27 3.08 7.42
CA THR A 227 17.64 4.19 6.69
C THR A 227 18.19 4.28 5.27
N VAL A 228 17.30 4.28 4.29
CA VAL A 228 17.61 4.37 2.87
C VAL A 228 17.05 5.65 2.29
N LEU A 229 17.87 6.36 1.50
CA LEU A 229 17.44 7.48 0.67
C LEU A 229 16.99 6.93 -0.70
N PRO A 230 15.69 6.95 -1.03
CA PRO A 230 15.20 6.34 -2.25
C PRO A 230 15.56 7.09 -3.54
N TYR A 231 15.97 8.35 -3.39
CA TYR A 231 16.36 9.20 -4.51
C TYR A 231 17.77 9.78 -4.30
N SER A 232 18.64 9.66 -5.31
CA SER A 232 19.89 10.42 -5.33
C SER A 232 19.56 11.87 -5.70
N ASN A 233 20.00 12.83 -4.88
CA ASN A 233 20.05 14.23 -5.29
C ASN A 233 21.15 14.34 -6.36
N ASN A 234 20.78 14.27 -7.63
CA ASN A 234 21.63 14.68 -8.74
C ASN A 234 21.40 16.15 -9.05
#